data_e03386f50e50b8d729b30fd2397e938f
#
_entry.id   e03386f50e50b8d729b30fd2397e938f
#
_cell.length_a   1.000
_cell.length_b   1.000
_cell.length_c   1.000
_cell.angle_alpha   90.00
_cell.angle_beta   90.00
_cell.angle_gamma   90.00
#
_symmetry.space_group_name_H-M   'P 1'
#
loop_
_entity.id
_entity.type
_entity.pdbx_description
1 polymer ?
#
loop_
_entity_poly.entity_id
_entity_poly.type
_entity_poly.pdbx_seq_one_letter_code
_entity_poly.pdbx_strand_id
1 'polypeptide(L)'
;MKIPAGRNVTGSLGRQVEITRISKFYGSMRAVDAVSLDVAPGEFLSLLGPSGSGKTSLLMMIAGFETADEGMISVGARDLTYVAPNERGIGMVFQKYALFPHMTVAQNIAFPLKMRKFSSDDIARKVKDALALVRLESHGDRMPSQLSGGQQQRIAVARAIVFEPPVLLMDEPLGALDKKLREQLQIEIKQLQQRLGITVIYVTHDQEEALTMSDRVAVMNDGRLEQVGTPVELYERPGSAFVADFIGKMNFIDGEWVGSGGAAGVVRVRDCGSLAVHGNPRGSDTVLAARQPVRIAIRPEQWRIAKRGQGGEHALNGVIQNAIFVGSYRVFLVRLGDESIVHVQLPSGQASQYLAEGEDVELSCEPDAIHLFPARAAE
;
A
#
# COMPACT_ATOMS: atom_id res chain seq x y z
N MET A 1 15.85 5.72 19.31
CA MET A 1 15.56 7.15 19.20
C MET A 1 14.03 7.27 19.14
N LYS A 2 13.38 7.71 20.22
CA LYS A 2 11.92 7.77 20.34
C LYS A 2 11.38 8.86 19.41
N ILE A 3 10.53 8.46 18.46
CA ILE A 3 9.72 9.39 17.67
C ILE A 3 8.64 9.92 18.61
N PRO A 4 8.50 11.23 18.79
CA PRO A 4 7.48 11.77 19.67
C PRO A 4 6.08 11.58 19.03
N ALA A 5 5.23 10.87 19.73
CA ALA A 5 3.79 10.87 19.47
C ALA A 5 3.23 12.27 19.66
N GLY A 6 2.34 12.70 18.75
CA GLY A 6 1.43 13.82 18.97
C GLY A 6 1.98 15.20 18.63
N ARG A 7 1.98 15.56 17.33
CA ARG A 7 1.80 16.96 16.96
C ARG A 7 0.31 17.29 17.07
N ASN A 8 -0.09 17.95 18.14
CA ASN A 8 -1.32 18.74 18.15
C ASN A 8 -1.18 19.83 17.10
N VAL A 9 -1.67 19.58 15.89
CA VAL A 9 -1.85 20.60 14.85
C VAL A 9 -3.12 21.36 15.24
N THR A 10 -2.97 22.48 15.93
CA THR A 10 -4.05 23.45 16.13
C THR A 10 -4.50 23.94 14.75
N GLY A 11 -5.65 23.43 14.27
CA GLY A 11 -6.24 23.79 12.98
C GLY A 11 -6.46 22.66 11.97
N SER A 12 -6.30 21.39 12.35
CA SER A 12 -6.60 20.26 11.46
C SER A 12 -8.06 20.25 11.04
N LEU A 13 -8.31 20.27 9.72
CA LEU A 13 -9.66 20.13 9.14
C LEU A 13 -10.15 18.67 9.19
N GLY A 14 -9.23 17.72 9.31
CA GLY A 14 -9.50 16.29 9.23
C GLY A 14 -10.44 15.78 10.31
N ARG A 15 -11.28 14.83 9.94
CA ARG A 15 -12.16 14.10 10.86
C ARG A 15 -11.91 12.62 10.76
N GLN A 16 -12.13 11.93 11.88
CA GLN A 16 -12.12 10.47 11.94
C GLN A 16 -13.15 9.89 10.96
N VAL A 17 -12.78 8.81 10.28
CA VAL A 17 -13.70 7.97 9.51
C VAL A 17 -13.73 6.61 10.16
N GLU A 18 -14.91 6.20 10.62
CA GLU A 18 -15.11 4.90 11.25
C GLU A 18 -16.03 4.05 10.36
N ILE A 19 -15.58 2.85 10.07
CA ILE A 19 -16.28 1.85 9.27
C ILE A 19 -16.45 0.63 10.16
N THR A 20 -17.71 0.23 10.39
CA THR A 20 -18.04 -0.87 11.29
C THR A 20 -18.78 -1.96 10.55
N ARG A 21 -18.11 -3.10 10.34
CA ARG A 21 -18.66 -4.33 9.72
C ARG A 21 -19.43 -4.08 8.43
N ILE A 22 -18.88 -3.23 7.57
CA ILE A 22 -19.49 -2.90 6.26
C ILE A 22 -19.44 -4.13 5.36
N SER A 23 -20.58 -4.45 4.74
CA SER A 23 -20.70 -5.49 3.73
C SER A 23 -21.41 -4.97 2.48
N LYS A 24 -21.01 -5.50 1.31
CA LYS A 24 -21.64 -5.23 0.02
C LYS A 24 -21.73 -6.51 -0.80
N PHE A 25 -22.96 -6.78 -1.28
CA PHE A 25 -23.26 -7.95 -2.09
C PHE A 25 -23.72 -7.54 -3.50
N TYR A 26 -23.23 -8.24 -4.50
CA TYR A 26 -23.73 -8.18 -5.88
C TYR A 26 -24.21 -9.58 -6.28
N GLY A 27 -25.49 -9.82 -6.13
CA GLY A 27 -26.05 -11.17 -6.24
C GLY A 27 -25.47 -12.10 -5.18
N SER A 28 -24.81 -13.18 -5.59
CA SER A 28 -24.12 -14.12 -4.68
C SER A 28 -22.69 -13.70 -4.31
N MET A 29 -22.12 -12.70 -4.99
CA MET A 29 -20.75 -12.28 -4.78
C MET A 29 -20.68 -11.27 -3.62
N ARG A 30 -19.83 -11.54 -2.62
CA ARG A 30 -19.48 -10.59 -1.56
C ARG A 30 -18.31 -9.73 -2.02
N ALA A 31 -18.60 -8.53 -2.50
CA ALA A 31 -17.56 -7.59 -2.93
C ALA A 31 -16.83 -6.93 -1.75
N VAL A 32 -17.54 -6.75 -0.63
CA VAL A 32 -16.98 -6.32 0.66
C VAL A 32 -17.65 -7.16 1.75
N ASP A 33 -16.86 -7.77 2.64
CA ASP A 33 -17.31 -8.74 3.63
C ASP A 33 -16.90 -8.31 5.05
N ALA A 34 -17.83 -7.74 5.80
CA ALA A 34 -17.72 -7.35 7.20
C ALA A 34 -16.46 -6.51 7.53
N VAL A 35 -16.07 -5.60 6.63
CA VAL A 35 -14.90 -4.74 6.81
C VAL A 35 -15.12 -3.75 7.94
N SER A 36 -14.17 -3.72 8.88
CA SER A 36 -14.09 -2.71 9.94
C SER A 36 -12.75 -1.99 9.86
N LEU A 37 -12.78 -0.65 9.84
CA LEU A 37 -11.60 0.18 9.65
C LEU A 37 -11.80 1.53 10.33
N ASP A 38 -10.81 1.96 11.08
CA ASP A 38 -10.75 3.28 11.70
C ASP A 38 -9.62 4.10 11.07
N VAL A 39 -9.93 5.33 10.66
CA VAL A 39 -9.00 6.29 10.06
C VAL A 39 -8.96 7.53 10.95
N ALA A 40 -7.79 7.84 11.50
CA ALA A 40 -7.63 8.96 12.43
C ALA A 40 -7.78 10.33 11.73
N PRO A 41 -8.15 11.38 12.45
CA PRO A 41 -8.19 12.75 11.91
C PRO A 41 -6.83 13.17 11.33
N GLY A 42 -6.82 13.62 10.06
CA GLY A 42 -5.60 14.05 9.37
C GLY A 42 -4.68 12.89 8.92
N GLU A 43 -5.11 11.66 9.03
CA GLU A 43 -4.38 10.48 8.55
C GLU A 43 -4.49 10.34 7.02
N PHE A 44 -3.40 9.88 6.40
CA PHE A 44 -3.39 9.41 5.03
C PHE A 44 -3.40 7.87 5.04
N LEU A 45 -4.55 7.27 4.76
CA LEU A 45 -4.72 5.83 4.69
C LEU A 45 -4.84 5.39 3.23
N SER A 46 -4.03 4.40 2.81
CA SER A 46 -4.23 3.73 1.51
C SER A 46 -4.97 2.41 1.67
N LEU A 47 -5.94 2.19 0.77
CA LEU A 47 -6.55 0.88 0.51
C LEU A 47 -5.77 0.22 -0.63
N LEU A 48 -5.06 -0.85 -0.36
CA LEU A 48 -4.20 -1.55 -1.28
C LEU A 48 -4.66 -3.00 -1.45
N GLY A 49 -4.53 -3.57 -2.64
CA GLY A 49 -4.92 -4.96 -2.90
C GLY A 49 -5.03 -5.26 -4.39
N PRO A 50 -5.16 -6.53 -4.80
CA PRO A 50 -5.33 -6.92 -6.19
C PRO A 50 -6.64 -6.37 -6.79
N SER A 51 -6.75 -6.40 -8.12
CA SER A 51 -8.00 -6.05 -8.79
C SER A 51 -9.14 -6.96 -8.32
N GLY A 52 -10.32 -6.37 -8.07
CA GLY A 52 -11.47 -7.13 -7.56
C GLY A 52 -11.50 -7.35 -6.05
N SER A 53 -10.52 -6.89 -5.27
CA SER A 53 -10.50 -7.06 -3.81
C SER A 53 -11.48 -6.18 -3.02
N GLY A 54 -12.34 -5.40 -3.68
CA GLY A 54 -13.40 -4.61 -3.02
C GLY A 54 -13.04 -3.16 -2.68
N LYS A 55 -11.82 -2.68 -2.95
CA LYS A 55 -11.35 -1.32 -2.60
C LYS A 55 -12.24 -0.20 -3.12
N THR A 56 -12.52 -0.21 -4.43
CA THR A 56 -13.37 0.80 -5.06
C THR A 56 -14.80 0.73 -4.53
N SER A 57 -15.38 -0.46 -4.32
CA SER A 57 -16.71 -0.61 -3.72
C SER A 57 -16.75 -0.03 -2.30
N LEU A 58 -15.72 -0.30 -1.48
CA LEU A 58 -15.60 0.30 -0.15
C LEU A 58 -15.52 1.84 -0.23
N LEU A 59 -14.68 2.36 -1.15
CA LEU A 59 -14.54 3.80 -1.36
C LEU A 59 -15.87 4.44 -1.81
N MET A 60 -16.61 3.79 -2.74
CA MET A 60 -17.88 4.27 -3.23
C MET A 60 -18.99 4.25 -2.16
N MET A 61 -18.94 3.29 -1.23
CA MET A 61 -19.84 3.28 -0.06
C MET A 61 -19.51 4.45 0.88
N ILE A 62 -18.22 4.74 1.14
CA ILE A 62 -17.80 5.90 1.95
C ILE A 62 -18.22 7.20 1.27
N ALA A 63 -18.10 7.30 -0.06
CA ALA A 63 -18.53 8.46 -0.84
C ALA A 63 -20.06 8.61 -0.93
N GLY A 64 -20.82 7.51 -0.73
CA GLY A 64 -22.27 7.47 -0.81
C GLY A 64 -22.85 7.25 -2.21
N PHE A 65 -21.98 6.88 -3.18
CA PHE A 65 -22.44 6.47 -4.53
C PHE A 65 -22.97 5.04 -4.53
N GLU A 66 -22.58 4.24 -3.57
CA GLU A 66 -23.12 2.90 -3.31
C GLU A 66 -23.64 2.84 -1.88
N THR A 67 -24.75 2.12 -1.70
CA THR A 67 -25.32 1.85 -0.38
C THR A 67 -24.76 0.55 0.16
N ALA A 68 -24.30 0.56 1.41
CA ALA A 68 -23.93 -0.65 2.12
C ALA A 68 -25.18 -1.51 2.37
N ASP A 69 -25.00 -2.83 2.29
CA ASP A 69 -26.07 -3.77 2.62
C ASP A 69 -26.11 -4.07 4.12
N GLU A 70 -24.95 -4.00 4.79
CA GLU A 70 -24.80 -4.18 6.23
C GLU A 70 -23.73 -3.23 6.80
N GLY A 71 -23.79 -2.98 8.11
CA GLY A 71 -22.79 -2.20 8.85
C GLY A 71 -23.07 -0.69 8.84
N MET A 72 -22.07 0.10 9.25
CA MET A 72 -22.21 1.54 9.46
C MET A 72 -20.93 2.28 9.02
N ILE A 73 -21.12 3.48 8.48
CA ILE A 73 -20.05 4.43 8.15
C ILE A 73 -20.32 5.75 8.86
N SER A 74 -19.34 6.24 9.64
CA SER A 74 -19.45 7.56 10.29
C SER A 74 -18.23 8.44 9.96
N VAL A 75 -18.44 9.74 9.97
CA VAL A 75 -17.39 10.78 9.87
C VAL A 75 -17.50 11.73 11.03
N GLY A 76 -16.54 11.68 11.93
CA GLY A 76 -16.68 12.27 13.26
C GLY A 76 -17.88 11.65 14.01
N ALA A 77 -18.74 12.48 14.57
CA ALA A 77 -19.95 12.00 15.27
C ALA A 77 -21.17 11.79 14.36
N ARG A 78 -21.02 11.94 13.03
CA ARG A 78 -22.14 11.86 12.09
C ARG A 78 -22.18 10.53 11.38
N ASP A 79 -23.28 9.78 11.52
CA ASP A 79 -23.60 8.62 10.68
C ASP A 79 -23.89 9.06 9.24
N LEU A 80 -23.17 8.50 8.28
CA LEU A 80 -23.30 8.75 6.86
C LEU A 80 -23.82 7.56 6.05
N THR A 81 -24.15 6.45 6.69
CA THR A 81 -24.47 5.17 6.04
C THR A 81 -25.49 5.33 4.89
N TYR A 82 -26.55 6.09 5.13
CA TYR A 82 -27.62 6.31 4.15
C TYR A 82 -27.72 7.77 3.67
N VAL A 83 -26.71 8.58 3.95
CA VAL A 83 -26.68 9.99 3.52
C VAL A 83 -26.26 10.08 2.06
N ALA A 84 -26.96 10.89 1.27
CA ALA A 84 -26.68 11.12 -0.15
C ALA A 84 -25.27 11.74 -0.35
N PRO A 85 -24.57 11.45 -1.47
CA PRO A 85 -23.19 11.90 -1.70
C PRO A 85 -22.97 13.41 -1.56
N ASN A 86 -23.91 14.22 -2.09
CA ASN A 86 -23.84 15.68 -2.04
C ASN A 86 -23.97 16.28 -0.64
N GLU A 87 -24.49 15.50 0.32
CA GLU A 87 -24.73 15.93 1.70
C GLU A 87 -23.67 15.45 2.69
N ARG A 88 -22.76 14.54 2.26
CA ARG A 88 -21.69 14.00 3.11
C ARG A 88 -20.60 15.00 3.44
N GLY A 89 -20.41 16.03 2.62
CA GLY A 89 -19.35 17.02 2.81
C GLY A 89 -17.94 16.45 2.52
N ILE A 90 -17.84 15.36 1.80
CA ILE A 90 -16.61 14.67 1.44
C ILE A 90 -16.13 15.15 0.07
N GLY A 91 -14.80 15.36 -0.08
CA GLY A 91 -14.17 15.58 -1.39
C GLY A 91 -13.88 14.26 -2.09
N MET A 92 -13.99 14.22 -3.43
CA MET A 92 -13.68 13.02 -4.20
C MET A 92 -12.93 13.32 -5.47
N VAL A 93 -11.88 12.54 -5.74
CA VAL A 93 -11.12 12.49 -6.99
C VAL A 93 -11.32 11.11 -7.60
N PHE A 94 -11.88 11.08 -8.79
CA PHE A 94 -12.14 9.84 -9.55
C PHE A 94 -10.94 9.47 -10.42
N GLN A 95 -10.82 8.21 -10.76
CA GLN A 95 -9.75 7.64 -11.59
C GLN A 95 -9.57 8.38 -12.93
N LYS A 96 -10.67 8.75 -13.61
CA LYS A 96 -10.64 9.52 -14.87
C LYS A 96 -10.77 11.03 -14.67
N TYR A 97 -10.43 11.53 -13.46
CA TYR A 97 -10.50 12.96 -13.06
C TYR A 97 -11.91 13.57 -13.12
N ALA A 98 -12.78 13.10 -14.00
CA ALA A 98 -14.19 13.52 -14.19
C ALA A 98 -14.35 15.06 -14.27
N LEU A 99 -13.41 15.76 -14.93
CA LEU A 99 -13.54 17.20 -15.21
C LEU A 99 -14.69 17.42 -16.21
N PHE A 100 -15.45 18.50 -16.00
CA PHE A 100 -16.49 18.92 -16.92
C PHE A 100 -15.87 19.47 -18.20
N PRO A 101 -15.98 18.81 -19.36
CA PRO A 101 -15.22 19.17 -20.56
C PRO A 101 -15.70 20.49 -21.21
N HIS A 102 -16.89 20.93 -20.90
CA HIS A 102 -17.53 22.16 -21.37
C HIS A 102 -17.33 23.36 -20.43
N MET A 103 -16.57 23.20 -19.35
CA MET A 103 -16.26 24.23 -18.39
C MET A 103 -14.77 24.52 -18.39
N THR A 104 -14.38 25.79 -18.19
CA THR A 104 -12.99 26.14 -17.99
C THR A 104 -12.46 25.56 -16.66
N VAL A 105 -11.15 25.63 -16.47
CA VAL A 105 -10.49 25.21 -15.22
C VAL A 105 -11.08 25.95 -14.02
N ALA A 106 -11.19 27.27 -14.08
CA ALA A 106 -11.77 28.08 -13.02
C ALA A 106 -13.22 27.70 -12.75
N GLN A 107 -14.01 27.44 -13.80
CA GLN A 107 -15.39 26.99 -13.65
C GLN A 107 -15.52 25.60 -13.04
N ASN A 108 -14.62 24.65 -13.40
CA ASN A 108 -14.55 23.34 -12.77
C ASN A 108 -14.29 23.45 -11.26
N ILE A 109 -13.32 24.26 -10.84
CA ILE A 109 -13.00 24.48 -9.42
C ILE A 109 -14.15 25.19 -8.70
N ALA A 110 -14.79 26.18 -9.34
CA ALA A 110 -15.90 26.94 -8.78
C ALA A 110 -17.18 26.10 -8.59
N PHE A 111 -17.34 25.01 -9.35
CA PHE A 111 -18.59 24.24 -9.38
C PHE A 111 -19.08 23.79 -8.01
N PRO A 112 -18.27 23.12 -7.14
CA PRO A 112 -18.74 22.68 -5.83
C PRO A 112 -19.06 23.83 -4.88
N LEU A 113 -18.46 25.01 -5.05
CA LEU A 113 -18.80 26.21 -4.26
C LEU A 113 -20.15 26.79 -4.69
N LYS A 114 -20.43 26.83 -6.00
CA LYS A 114 -21.74 27.26 -6.54
C LYS A 114 -22.87 26.38 -6.02
N MET A 115 -22.67 25.04 -6.04
CA MET A 115 -23.66 24.09 -5.52
C MET A 115 -23.95 24.28 -4.02
N ARG A 116 -22.96 24.77 -3.26
CA ARG A 116 -23.06 25.08 -1.83
C ARG A 116 -23.49 26.54 -1.56
N LYS A 117 -23.86 27.30 -2.62
CA LYS A 117 -24.37 28.67 -2.54
C LYS A 117 -23.40 29.67 -1.88
N PHE A 118 -22.09 29.52 -2.10
CA PHE A 118 -21.10 30.53 -1.69
C PHE A 118 -21.34 31.86 -2.44
N SER A 119 -20.94 32.99 -1.83
CA SER A 119 -20.99 34.29 -2.51
C SER A 119 -20.05 34.35 -3.72
N SER A 120 -20.33 35.23 -4.69
CA SER A 120 -19.48 35.39 -5.87
C SER A 120 -18.04 35.79 -5.50
N ASP A 121 -17.87 36.63 -4.50
CA ASP A 121 -16.57 37.11 -4.02
C ASP A 121 -15.78 35.99 -3.34
N ASP A 122 -16.44 35.18 -2.51
CA ASP A 122 -15.81 34.02 -1.91
C ASP A 122 -15.41 32.96 -2.95
N ILE A 123 -16.26 32.73 -3.97
CA ILE A 123 -15.94 31.82 -5.06
C ILE A 123 -14.69 32.31 -5.80
N ALA A 124 -14.62 33.59 -6.17
CA ALA A 124 -13.48 34.14 -6.88
C ALA A 124 -12.18 34.00 -6.06
N ARG A 125 -12.24 34.36 -4.77
CA ARG A 125 -11.09 34.20 -3.85
C ARG A 125 -10.65 32.74 -3.71
N LYS A 126 -11.58 31.83 -3.35
CA LYS A 126 -11.28 30.40 -3.14
C LYS A 126 -10.76 29.70 -4.42
N VAL A 127 -11.27 30.05 -5.60
CA VAL A 127 -10.77 29.54 -6.88
C VAL A 127 -9.33 29.98 -7.12
N LYS A 128 -9.03 31.27 -6.89
CA LYS A 128 -7.66 31.82 -7.00
C LYS A 128 -6.70 31.09 -6.05
N ASP A 129 -7.11 30.92 -4.78
CA ASP A 129 -6.31 30.25 -3.76
C ASP A 129 -6.08 28.77 -4.12
N ALA A 130 -7.11 28.08 -4.63
CA ALA A 130 -7.02 26.70 -5.06
C ALA A 130 -6.09 26.51 -6.30
N LEU A 131 -6.13 27.45 -7.27
CA LEU A 131 -5.20 27.46 -8.40
C LEU A 131 -3.75 27.66 -7.96
N ALA A 132 -3.51 28.58 -7.03
CA ALA A 132 -2.19 28.83 -6.46
C ALA A 132 -1.68 27.58 -5.68
N LEU A 133 -2.56 26.93 -4.93
CA LEU A 133 -2.24 25.73 -4.17
C LEU A 133 -1.72 24.57 -5.04
N VAL A 134 -2.28 24.43 -6.26
CA VAL A 134 -1.88 23.40 -7.23
C VAL A 134 -0.88 23.90 -8.29
N ARG A 135 -0.38 25.14 -8.16
CA ARG A 135 0.61 25.80 -9.06
C ARG A 135 0.13 25.91 -10.53
N LEU A 136 -1.13 26.30 -10.70
CA LEU A 136 -1.76 26.45 -12.02
C LEU A 136 -2.50 27.81 -12.15
N GLU A 137 -1.97 28.87 -11.56
CA GLU A 137 -2.60 30.21 -11.50
C GLU A 137 -2.92 30.75 -12.92
N SER A 138 -2.07 30.50 -13.89
CA SER A 138 -2.22 31.00 -15.28
C SER A 138 -3.15 30.14 -16.15
N HIS A 139 -3.77 29.08 -15.59
CA HIS A 139 -4.56 28.12 -16.38
C HIS A 139 -6.07 28.27 -16.20
N GLY A 140 -6.54 29.26 -15.43
CA GLY A 140 -7.95 29.43 -15.08
C GLY A 140 -8.94 29.44 -16.26
N ASP A 141 -8.56 30.08 -17.37
CA ASP A 141 -9.40 30.23 -18.56
C ASP A 141 -9.28 29.07 -19.57
N ARG A 142 -8.36 28.12 -19.36
CA ARG A 142 -8.19 26.97 -20.23
C ARG A 142 -9.31 25.97 -20.07
N MET A 143 -9.58 25.21 -21.15
CA MET A 143 -10.46 24.06 -21.14
C MET A 143 -9.68 22.79 -20.72
N PRO A 144 -10.32 21.76 -20.12
CA PRO A 144 -9.66 20.52 -19.77
C PRO A 144 -8.87 19.86 -20.91
N SER A 145 -9.38 19.94 -22.14
CA SER A 145 -8.72 19.40 -23.35
C SER A 145 -7.38 20.06 -23.69
N GLN A 146 -7.09 21.23 -23.12
CA GLN A 146 -5.85 21.99 -23.32
C GLN A 146 -4.79 21.69 -22.24
N LEU A 147 -5.07 20.74 -21.35
CA LEU A 147 -4.22 20.39 -20.21
C LEU A 147 -3.58 19.01 -20.39
N SER A 148 -2.34 18.86 -19.89
CA SER A 148 -1.75 17.53 -19.73
C SER A 148 -2.48 16.70 -18.66
N GLY A 149 -2.31 15.37 -18.66
CA GLY A 149 -2.94 14.49 -17.67
C GLY A 149 -2.62 14.90 -16.22
N GLY A 150 -1.37 15.22 -15.91
CA GLY A 150 -0.99 15.69 -14.57
C GLY A 150 -1.60 17.05 -14.20
N GLN A 151 -1.79 17.96 -15.19
CA GLN A 151 -2.51 19.22 -14.95
C GLN A 151 -3.99 18.96 -14.69
N GLN A 152 -4.65 18.08 -15.46
CA GLN A 152 -6.04 17.69 -15.25
C GLN A 152 -6.24 17.09 -13.84
N GLN A 153 -5.32 16.24 -13.40
CA GLN A 153 -5.34 15.68 -12.07
C GLN A 153 -5.24 16.74 -10.98
N ARG A 154 -4.27 17.67 -11.08
CA ARG A 154 -4.14 18.77 -10.11
C ARG A 154 -5.42 19.60 -10.04
N ILE A 155 -6.09 19.84 -11.17
CA ILE A 155 -7.38 20.53 -11.18
C ILE A 155 -8.49 19.70 -10.53
N ALA A 156 -8.52 18.38 -10.74
CA ALA A 156 -9.47 17.50 -10.07
C ALA A 156 -9.28 17.52 -8.54
N VAL A 157 -8.03 17.50 -8.07
CA VAL A 157 -7.70 17.67 -6.65
C VAL A 157 -8.14 19.06 -6.15
N ALA A 158 -7.79 20.14 -6.85
CA ALA A 158 -8.19 21.51 -6.49
C ALA A 158 -9.72 21.62 -6.37
N ARG A 159 -10.48 21.06 -7.32
CA ARG A 159 -11.94 21.01 -7.27
C ARG A 159 -12.47 20.23 -6.06
N ALA A 160 -11.82 19.11 -5.71
CA ALA A 160 -12.24 18.29 -4.58
C ALA A 160 -11.99 18.93 -3.22
N ILE A 161 -11.00 19.83 -3.11
CA ILE A 161 -10.60 20.45 -1.83
C ILE A 161 -11.05 21.92 -1.66
N VAL A 162 -11.52 22.59 -2.72
CA VAL A 162 -11.82 24.04 -2.71
C VAL A 162 -12.85 24.47 -1.66
N PHE A 163 -13.72 23.56 -1.25
CA PHE A 163 -14.72 23.80 -0.19
C PHE A 163 -14.25 23.31 1.20
N GLU A 164 -12.96 22.96 1.33
CA GLU A 164 -12.30 22.54 2.57
C GLU A 164 -12.97 21.33 3.23
N PRO A 165 -13.09 20.19 2.51
CA PRO A 165 -13.70 18.99 3.08
C PRO A 165 -12.85 18.42 4.21
N PRO A 166 -13.44 17.86 5.28
CA PRO A 166 -12.69 17.18 6.33
C PRO A 166 -12.11 15.84 5.88
N VAL A 167 -12.68 15.23 4.85
CA VAL A 167 -12.25 13.94 4.28
C VAL A 167 -12.14 14.07 2.76
N LEU A 168 -11.06 13.54 2.21
CA LEU A 168 -10.80 13.45 0.77
C LEU A 168 -10.64 11.98 0.37
N LEU A 169 -11.43 11.54 -0.57
CA LEU A 169 -11.36 10.20 -1.17
C LEU A 169 -10.70 10.30 -2.55
N MET A 170 -9.80 9.37 -2.85
CA MET A 170 -9.11 9.31 -4.14
C MET A 170 -9.15 7.88 -4.67
N ASP A 171 -9.68 7.70 -5.89
CA ASP A 171 -9.76 6.40 -6.56
C ASP A 171 -8.73 6.33 -7.69
N GLU A 172 -7.62 5.63 -7.47
CA GLU A 172 -6.50 5.42 -8.39
C GLU A 172 -6.08 6.69 -9.20
N PRO A 173 -5.88 7.85 -8.55
CA PRO A 173 -5.74 9.11 -9.28
C PRO A 173 -4.44 9.21 -10.10
N LEU A 174 -3.43 8.37 -9.83
CA LEU A 174 -2.12 8.41 -10.49
C LEU A 174 -1.92 7.33 -11.57
N GLY A 175 -2.86 6.39 -11.72
CA GLY A 175 -2.70 5.19 -12.54
C GLY A 175 -2.40 5.43 -14.02
N ALA A 176 -2.84 6.57 -14.60
CA ALA A 176 -2.68 6.87 -16.02
C ALA A 176 -1.42 7.70 -16.35
N LEU A 177 -0.52 7.94 -15.39
CA LEU A 177 0.62 8.83 -15.54
C LEU A 177 1.93 8.06 -15.73
N ASP A 178 2.89 8.69 -16.44
CA ASP A 178 4.26 8.18 -16.50
C ASP A 178 4.95 8.19 -15.12
N LYS A 179 5.99 7.36 -14.95
CA LYS A 179 6.65 7.13 -13.66
C LYS A 179 7.17 8.42 -13.03
N LYS A 180 7.87 9.27 -13.78
CA LYS A 180 8.50 10.50 -13.27
C LYS A 180 7.46 11.50 -12.76
N LEU A 181 6.38 11.69 -13.53
CA LEU A 181 5.29 12.58 -13.16
C LEU A 181 4.51 12.04 -11.95
N ARG A 182 4.34 10.71 -11.89
CA ARG A 182 3.70 10.02 -10.77
C ARG A 182 4.46 10.26 -9.47
N GLU A 183 5.77 10.01 -9.44
CA GLU A 183 6.64 10.25 -8.25
C GLU A 183 6.57 11.72 -7.78
N GLN A 184 6.57 12.67 -8.72
CA GLN A 184 6.45 14.08 -8.37
C GLN A 184 5.09 14.39 -7.73
N LEU A 185 4.00 13.88 -8.30
CA LEU A 185 2.64 14.14 -7.82
C LEU A 185 2.34 13.46 -6.48
N GLN A 186 2.92 12.29 -6.21
CA GLN A 186 2.86 11.64 -4.90
C GLN A 186 3.36 12.57 -3.80
N ILE A 187 4.54 13.16 -4.00
CA ILE A 187 5.14 14.11 -3.04
C ILE A 187 4.23 15.34 -2.86
N GLU A 188 3.73 15.90 -3.97
CA GLU A 188 2.87 17.09 -3.94
C GLU A 188 1.54 16.81 -3.20
N ILE A 189 0.89 15.67 -3.46
CA ILE A 189 -0.36 15.27 -2.79
C ILE A 189 -0.12 15.08 -1.28
N LYS A 190 0.97 14.40 -0.88
CA LYS A 190 1.30 14.22 0.55
C LYS A 190 1.57 15.55 1.23
N GLN A 191 2.34 16.46 0.61
CA GLN A 191 2.58 17.80 1.13
C GLN A 191 1.30 18.61 1.26
N LEU A 192 0.41 18.50 0.29
CA LEU A 192 -0.88 19.16 0.28
C LEU A 192 -1.76 18.67 1.45
N GLN A 193 -1.87 17.36 1.62
CA GLN A 193 -2.60 16.74 2.73
C GLN A 193 -2.06 17.19 4.09
N GLN A 194 -0.73 17.20 4.27
CA GLN A 194 -0.09 17.65 5.51
C GLN A 194 -0.35 19.15 5.79
N ARG A 195 -0.33 19.98 4.74
CA ARG A 195 -0.61 21.43 4.87
C ARG A 195 -2.05 21.71 5.30
N LEU A 196 -3.00 20.98 4.72
CA LEU A 196 -4.42 21.13 4.99
C LEU A 196 -4.89 20.39 6.25
N GLY A 197 -4.13 19.39 6.69
CA GLY A 197 -4.49 18.51 7.80
C GLY A 197 -5.80 17.75 7.58
N ILE A 198 -6.17 17.46 6.34
CA ILE A 198 -7.37 16.69 5.99
C ILE A 198 -7.12 15.19 6.09
N THR A 199 -8.16 14.41 6.40
CA THR A 199 -8.11 12.94 6.36
C THR A 199 -8.21 12.49 4.92
N VAL A 200 -7.34 11.57 4.48
CA VAL A 200 -7.32 11.04 3.11
C VAL A 200 -7.50 9.53 3.12
N ILE A 201 -8.42 9.02 2.30
CA ILE A 201 -8.52 7.61 1.96
C ILE A 201 -8.21 7.47 0.46
N TYR A 202 -7.15 6.74 0.16
CA TYR A 202 -6.54 6.63 -1.15
C TYR A 202 -6.59 5.19 -1.64
N VAL A 203 -7.23 4.95 -2.77
CA VAL A 203 -7.23 3.62 -3.40
C VAL A 203 -6.12 3.54 -4.43
N THR A 204 -5.35 2.50 -4.37
CA THR A 204 -4.33 2.17 -5.39
C THR A 204 -4.13 0.65 -5.49
N HIS A 205 -3.60 0.21 -6.62
CA HIS A 205 -3.03 -1.13 -6.80
C HIS A 205 -1.50 -1.09 -6.87
N ASP A 206 -0.90 0.11 -6.82
CA ASP A 206 0.54 0.33 -6.85
C ASP A 206 1.10 0.34 -5.42
N GLN A 207 1.99 -0.62 -5.13
CA GLN A 207 2.60 -0.76 -3.82
C GLN A 207 3.53 0.41 -3.48
N GLU A 208 4.29 0.94 -4.47
CA GLU A 208 5.20 2.05 -4.25
C GLU A 208 4.42 3.31 -3.82
N GLU A 209 3.24 3.55 -4.42
CA GLU A 209 2.36 4.64 -4.01
C GLU A 209 1.91 4.50 -2.56
N ALA A 210 1.36 3.32 -2.21
CA ALA A 210 0.86 3.05 -0.88
C ALA A 210 1.96 3.17 0.19
N LEU A 211 3.13 2.58 -0.05
CA LEU A 211 4.25 2.60 0.91
C LEU A 211 4.89 3.98 1.07
N THR A 212 4.88 4.82 0.01
CA THR A 212 5.54 6.14 0.03
C THR A 212 4.67 7.22 0.64
N MET A 213 3.36 7.19 0.39
CA MET A 213 2.45 8.28 0.74
C MET A 213 1.73 8.09 2.07
N SER A 214 1.53 6.86 2.53
CA SER A 214 0.58 6.57 3.59
C SER A 214 1.18 6.61 4.99
N ASP A 215 0.38 7.05 5.93
CA ASP A 215 0.67 6.88 7.36
C ASP A 215 0.36 5.42 7.78
N ARG A 216 -0.74 4.87 7.24
CA ARG A 216 -1.10 3.44 7.31
C ARG A 216 -1.65 2.94 5.97
N VAL A 217 -1.47 1.65 5.74
CA VAL A 217 -2.01 0.93 4.58
C VAL A 217 -2.92 -0.19 5.06
N ALA A 218 -4.11 -0.27 4.48
CA ALA A 218 -5.07 -1.35 4.68
C ALA A 218 -5.00 -2.28 3.45
N VAL A 219 -4.48 -3.48 3.64
CA VAL A 219 -4.38 -4.49 2.58
C VAL A 219 -5.69 -5.26 2.50
N MET A 220 -6.31 -5.25 1.33
CA MET A 220 -7.58 -5.96 1.05
C MET A 220 -7.36 -7.13 0.11
N ASN A 221 -8.03 -8.23 0.38
CA ASN A 221 -8.11 -9.40 -0.47
C ASN A 221 -9.50 -10.03 -0.37
N ASP A 222 -10.08 -10.44 -1.49
CA ASP A 222 -11.38 -11.12 -1.57
C ASP A 222 -12.48 -10.47 -0.71
N GLY A 223 -12.56 -9.13 -0.77
CA GLY A 223 -13.55 -8.34 -0.03
C GLY A 223 -13.26 -8.14 1.45
N ARG A 224 -12.14 -8.64 1.99
CA ARG A 224 -11.78 -8.57 3.41
C ARG A 224 -10.51 -7.76 3.64
N LEU A 225 -10.35 -7.29 4.87
CA LEU A 225 -9.08 -6.74 5.34
C LEU A 225 -8.16 -7.88 5.80
N GLU A 226 -7.00 -8.00 5.17
CA GLU A 226 -5.95 -8.94 5.57
C GLU A 226 -5.09 -8.39 6.70
N GLN A 227 -4.63 -7.14 6.54
CA GLN A 227 -3.80 -6.46 7.53
C GLN A 227 -3.91 -4.94 7.37
N VAL A 228 -3.86 -4.23 8.49
CA VAL A 228 -3.72 -2.77 8.54
C VAL A 228 -2.52 -2.42 9.40
N GLY A 229 -1.63 -1.59 8.88
CA GLY A 229 -0.42 -1.18 9.62
C GLY A 229 0.32 -0.07 8.90
N THR A 230 1.41 0.41 9.50
CA THR A 230 2.34 1.32 8.83
C THR A 230 3.03 0.60 7.67
N PRO A 231 3.54 1.32 6.65
CA PRO A 231 4.34 0.73 5.57
C PRO A 231 5.45 -0.20 6.07
N VAL A 232 6.17 0.22 7.11
CA VAL A 232 7.26 -0.56 7.71
C VAL A 232 6.74 -1.85 8.36
N GLU A 233 5.64 -1.78 9.12
CA GLU A 233 5.04 -2.97 9.74
C GLU A 233 4.58 -3.99 8.71
N LEU A 234 3.93 -3.55 7.62
CA LEU A 234 3.48 -4.46 6.55
C LEU A 234 4.64 -5.13 5.82
N TYR A 235 5.75 -4.41 5.62
CA TYR A 235 6.94 -4.91 4.95
C TYR A 235 7.76 -5.85 5.82
N GLU A 236 8.04 -5.44 7.08
CA GLU A 236 8.90 -6.16 8.01
C GLU A 236 8.16 -7.23 8.83
N ARG A 237 6.83 -7.10 8.99
CA ARG A 237 6.01 -7.97 9.85
C ARG A 237 4.69 -8.36 9.18
N PRO A 238 4.74 -8.99 7.99
CA PRO A 238 3.52 -9.43 7.32
C PRO A 238 2.77 -10.46 8.18
N GLY A 239 1.46 -10.24 8.35
CA GLY A 239 0.60 -11.11 9.17
C GLY A 239 0.18 -12.40 8.49
N SER A 240 0.30 -12.49 7.15
CA SER A 240 -0.04 -13.67 6.38
C SER A 240 0.93 -13.85 5.19
N ALA A 241 1.00 -15.05 4.66
CA ALA A 241 1.78 -15.34 3.45
C ALA A 241 1.29 -14.50 2.26
N PHE A 242 -0.01 -14.20 2.20
CA PHE A 242 -0.57 -13.32 1.19
C PHE A 242 0.01 -11.89 1.30
N VAL A 243 0.01 -11.30 2.49
CA VAL A 243 0.56 -9.95 2.69
C VAL A 243 2.06 -9.94 2.42
N ALA A 244 2.79 -10.99 2.82
CA ALA A 244 4.22 -11.14 2.55
C ALA A 244 4.55 -11.13 1.07
N ASP A 245 3.76 -11.86 0.26
CA ASP A 245 3.92 -11.96 -1.20
C ASP A 245 3.44 -10.69 -1.91
N PHE A 246 2.35 -10.12 -1.42
CA PHE A 246 1.72 -8.97 -2.03
C PHE A 246 2.49 -7.67 -1.79
N ILE A 247 3.13 -7.49 -0.63
CA ILE A 247 3.92 -6.29 -0.28
C ILE A 247 5.40 -6.53 -0.59
N GLY A 248 5.85 -6.07 -1.76
CA GLY A 248 7.21 -6.29 -2.26
C GLY A 248 7.43 -7.72 -2.78
N LYS A 249 8.67 -8.06 -3.04
CA LYS A 249 9.04 -9.42 -3.48
C LYS A 249 9.36 -10.30 -2.26
N MET A 250 8.97 -11.57 -2.32
CA MET A 250 9.24 -12.54 -1.27
C MET A 250 9.69 -13.87 -1.89
N ASN A 251 10.72 -14.50 -1.33
CA ASN A 251 11.04 -15.88 -1.63
C ASN A 251 10.28 -16.79 -0.68
N PHE A 252 9.62 -17.79 -1.22
CA PHE A 252 8.96 -18.84 -0.44
C PHE A 252 9.65 -20.17 -0.68
N ILE A 253 10.06 -20.84 0.41
CA ILE A 253 10.73 -22.12 0.39
C ILE A 253 10.00 -23.03 1.39
N ASP A 254 9.71 -24.24 1.00
CA ASP A 254 9.11 -25.23 1.90
C ASP A 254 10.19 -25.87 2.77
N GLY A 255 9.89 -26.05 4.04
CA GLY A 255 10.83 -26.59 5.02
C GLY A 255 10.15 -27.30 6.17
N GLU A 256 10.95 -27.88 7.04
CA GLU A 256 10.53 -28.55 8.25
C GLU A 256 11.12 -27.85 9.47
N TRP A 257 10.29 -27.48 10.43
CA TRP A 257 10.74 -26.92 11.69
C TRP A 257 11.44 -27.97 12.53
N VAL A 258 12.68 -27.70 12.92
CA VAL A 258 13.49 -28.56 13.80
C VAL A 258 13.80 -27.78 15.08
N GLY A 259 12.86 -27.70 15.98
CA GLY A 259 13.02 -27.00 17.26
C GLY A 259 12.12 -27.63 18.34
N SER A 260 12.47 -27.39 19.58
CA SER A 260 11.75 -27.87 20.76
C SER A 260 11.03 -26.74 21.48
N GLY A 261 10.09 -26.06 20.80
CA GLY A 261 9.15 -25.11 21.45
C GLY A 261 9.75 -23.87 22.09
N GLY A 262 10.98 -23.48 21.74
CA GLY A 262 11.70 -22.32 22.29
C GLY A 262 11.82 -21.14 21.33
N ALA A 263 12.38 -20.03 21.82
CA ALA A 263 12.54 -18.78 21.08
C ALA A 263 13.58 -18.84 19.93
N ALA A 264 14.27 -19.93 19.73
CA ALA A 264 15.24 -20.15 18.65
C ALA A 264 15.14 -21.59 18.14
N GLY A 265 15.33 -21.78 16.85
CA GLY A 265 15.30 -23.09 16.19
C GLY A 265 15.95 -23.07 14.84
N VAL A 266 15.84 -24.20 14.15
CA VAL A 266 16.37 -24.37 12.81
C VAL A 266 15.26 -24.84 11.89
N VAL A 267 15.19 -24.30 10.70
CA VAL A 267 14.36 -24.84 9.64
C VAL A 267 15.21 -25.59 8.65
N ARG A 268 14.88 -26.84 8.41
CA ARG A 268 15.58 -27.68 7.43
C ARG A 268 14.87 -27.58 6.09
N VAL A 269 15.61 -27.30 5.05
CA VAL A 269 15.16 -27.35 3.66
C VAL A 269 15.69 -28.66 3.06
N ARG A 270 14.79 -29.44 2.45
CA ARG A 270 15.13 -30.75 1.93
C ARG A 270 16.27 -30.68 0.90
N ASP A 271 17.29 -31.52 1.07
CA ASP A 271 18.46 -31.67 0.19
C ASP A 271 19.27 -30.36 -0.04
N CYS A 272 18.96 -29.27 0.69
CA CYS A 272 19.57 -27.96 0.49
C CYS A 272 20.38 -27.48 1.70
N GLY A 273 20.03 -27.91 2.92
CA GLY A 273 20.66 -27.42 4.15
C GLY A 273 19.68 -26.96 5.21
N SER A 274 20.09 -26.01 6.03
CA SER A 274 19.28 -25.48 7.12
C SER A 274 19.51 -23.99 7.34
N LEU A 275 18.52 -23.31 7.92
CA LEU A 275 18.59 -21.90 8.33
C LEU A 275 18.28 -21.77 9.81
N ALA A 276 19.07 -20.97 10.53
CA ALA A 276 18.78 -20.60 11.91
C ALA A 276 17.64 -19.58 11.95
N VAL A 277 16.70 -19.75 12.87
CA VAL A 277 15.55 -18.85 13.06
C VAL A 277 15.49 -18.42 14.51
N HIS A 278 15.40 -17.14 14.76
CA HIS A 278 15.16 -16.59 16.09
C HIS A 278 13.68 -16.20 16.25
N GLY A 279 13.14 -16.55 17.41
CA GLY A 279 11.79 -16.14 17.82
C GLY A 279 10.66 -17.08 17.40
N ASN A 280 9.50 -16.83 17.98
CA ASN A 280 8.26 -17.44 17.55
C ASN A 280 7.96 -16.99 16.12
N PRO A 281 7.45 -17.87 15.23
CA PRO A 281 7.11 -17.46 13.87
C PRO A 281 6.25 -16.20 13.92
N ARG A 282 6.76 -15.11 13.35
CA ARG A 282 6.02 -13.85 13.27
C ARG A 282 4.81 -14.09 12.37
N GLY A 283 3.61 -14.01 12.95
CA GLY A 283 2.34 -14.20 12.21
C GLY A 283 1.39 -15.23 12.81
N SER A 284 1.82 -16.03 13.78
CA SER A 284 0.88 -16.85 14.57
C SER A 284 1.35 -16.94 16.02
N ASP A 285 0.42 -16.82 16.98
CA ASP A 285 0.64 -17.18 18.38
C ASP A 285 0.82 -18.71 18.56
N THR A 286 0.93 -19.45 17.47
CA THR A 286 0.97 -20.91 17.47
C THR A 286 2.40 -21.37 17.69
N VAL A 287 2.62 -22.09 18.78
CA VAL A 287 3.86 -22.81 19.04
C VAL A 287 4.00 -23.92 17.99
N LEU A 288 5.05 -23.86 17.17
CA LEU A 288 5.31 -24.88 16.18
C LEU A 288 5.71 -26.20 16.87
N ALA A 289 5.09 -27.28 16.43
CA ALA A 289 5.47 -28.63 16.84
C ALA A 289 6.77 -29.06 16.14
N ALA A 290 7.57 -29.90 16.80
CA ALA A 290 8.76 -30.48 16.20
C ALA A 290 8.38 -31.24 14.92
N ARG A 291 9.15 -31.05 13.84
CA ARG A 291 8.92 -31.60 12.50
C ARG A 291 7.66 -31.14 11.81
N GLN A 292 7.11 -29.99 12.22
CA GLN A 292 5.99 -29.39 11.52
C GLN A 292 6.43 -28.81 10.17
N PRO A 293 5.70 -29.13 9.08
CA PRO A 293 5.93 -28.48 7.79
C PRO A 293 5.64 -26.98 7.90
N VAL A 294 6.55 -26.16 7.39
CA VAL A 294 6.45 -24.69 7.39
C VAL A 294 6.82 -24.14 6.03
N ARG A 295 6.29 -22.98 5.72
CA ARG A 295 6.67 -22.19 4.57
C ARG A 295 7.57 -21.05 5.03
N ILE A 296 8.84 -21.09 4.64
CA ILE A 296 9.86 -20.07 4.92
C ILE A 296 9.66 -18.93 3.94
N ALA A 297 9.63 -17.69 4.43
CA ALA A 297 9.53 -16.50 3.60
C ALA A 297 10.66 -15.53 3.94
N ILE A 298 11.45 -15.14 2.93
CA ILE A 298 12.64 -14.28 3.09
C ILE A 298 12.67 -13.29 1.93
N ARG A 299 12.90 -12.01 2.22
CA ARG A 299 13.05 -10.96 1.22
C ARG A 299 14.31 -11.17 0.37
N PRO A 300 14.31 -10.87 -0.94
CA PRO A 300 15.48 -11.01 -1.82
C PRO A 300 16.73 -10.27 -1.32
N GLU A 301 16.57 -9.11 -0.71
CA GLU A 301 17.66 -8.26 -0.19
C GLU A 301 18.17 -8.70 1.18
N GLN A 302 17.52 -9.63 1.86
CA GLN A 302 17.96 -10.17 3.14
C GLN A 302 18.92 -11.36 2.98
N TRP A 303 19.02 -11.89 1.77
CA TRP A 303 19.95 -12.98 1.48
C TRP A 303 21.39 -12.49 1.41
N ARG A 304 22.28 -13.31 1.95
CA ARG A 304 23.72 -13.25 1.73
C ARG A 304 24.11 -14.41 0.85
N ILE A 305 24.96 -14.17 -0.13
CA ILE A 305 25.46 -15.17 -1.05
C ILE A 305 26.98 -15.26 -0.89
N ALA A 306 27.48 -16.45 -0.71
CA ALA A 306 28.90 -16.77 -0.59
C ALA A 306 29.28 -17.93 -1.52
N LYS A 307 30.55 -18.04 -1.87
CA LYS A 307 31.07 -19.21 -2.56
C LYS A 307 30.99 -20.44 -1.66
N ARG A 308 30.84 -21.60 -2.26
CA ARG A 308 30.73 -22.88 -1.54
C ARG A 308 31.86 -23.04 -0.50
N GLY A 309 31.51 -23.43 0.72
CA GLY A 309 32.38 -23.57 1.87
C GLY A 309 32.68 -22.29 2.63
N GLN A 310 32.02 -21.16 2.32
CA GLN A 310 32.19 -19.87 2.99
C GLN A 310 30.90 -19.34 3.67
N GLY A 311 29.75 -20.04 3.53
CA GLY A 311 28.44 -19.59 4.00
C GLY A 311 28.12 -19.83 5.47
N GLY A 312 28.96 -20.62 6.18
CA GLY A 312 28.76 -20.92 7.61
C GLY A 312 27.91 -22.17 7.86
N GLU A 313 27.58 -22.42 9.16
CA GLU A 313 26.90 -23.66 9.60
C GLU A 313 25.44 -23.77 9.13
N HIS A 314 24.77 -22.62 9.01
CA HIS A 314 23.37 -22.52 8.61
C HIS A 314 23.24 -21.81 7.26
N ALA A 315 23.39 -22.57 6.18
CA ALA A 315 23.27 -22.08 4.82
C ALA A 315 22.55 -23.09 3.92
N LEU A 316 21.95 -22.58 2.85
CA LEU A 316 21.35 -23.40 1.78
C LEU A 316 22.31 -23.46 0.60
N ASN A 317 22.56 -24.67 0.10
CA ASN A 317 23.37 -24.91 -1.10
C ASN A 317 22.54 -24.67 -2.36
N GLY A 318 23.12 -24.01 -3.34
CA GLY A 318 22.48 -23.77 -4.63
C GLY A 318 23.47 -23.45 -5.73
N VAL A 319 22.97 -23.30 -6.95
CA VAL A 319 23.73 -22.97 -8.15
C VAL A 319 23.13 -21.70 -8.78
N ILE A 320 23.95 -20.73 -9.12
CA ILE A 320 23.50 -19.53 -9.82
C ILE A 320 23.05 -19.91 -11.23
N GLN A 321 21.76 -19.74 -11.53
CA GLN A 321 21.22 -19.95 -12.87
C GLN A 321 21.37 -18.70 -13.73
N ASN A 322 21.06 -17.51 -13.16
CA ASN A 322 21.13 -16.25 -13.87
C ASN A 322 21.65 -15.13 -12.96
N ALA A 323 22.35 -14.17 -13.56
CA ALA A 323 22.84 -12.95 -12.92
C ALA A 323 22.38 -11.73 -13.72
N ILE A 324 21.34 -11.03 -13.24
CA ILE A 324 20.67 -9.94 -13.95
C ILE A 324 21.11 -8.61 -13.35
N PHE A 325 21.64 -7.70 -14.16
CA PHE A 325 21.98 -6.33 -13.77
C PHE A 325 20.77 -5.40 -13.91
N VAL A 326 20.39 -4.72 -12.84
CA VAL A 326 19.24 -3.77 -12.80
C VAL A 326 19.70 -2.35 -12.40
N GLY A 327 20.90 -1.97 -12.76
CA GLY A 327 21.43 -0.66 -12.42
C GLY A 327 21.99 -0.60 -11.00
N SER A 328 21.22 -0.13 -10.03
CA SER A 328 21.67 0.02 -8.63
C SER A 328 21.86 -1.31 -7.88
N TYR A 329 21.32 -2.39 -8.40
CA TYR A 329 21.45 -3.74 -7.81
C TYR A 329 21.53 -4.82 -8.89
N ARG A 330 21.94 -6.04 -8.46
CA ARG A 330 21.88 -7.27 -9.25
C ARG A 330 20.92 -8.25 -8.61
N VAL A 331 20.21 -9.00 -9.44
CA VAL A 331 19.37 -10.11 -9.03
C VAL A 331 20.02 -11.40 -9.50
N PHE A 332 20.30 -12.30 -8.56
CA PHE A 332 20.76 -13.65 -8.82
C PHE A 332 19.58 -14.61 -8.66
N LEU A 333 19.35 -15.44 -9.67
CA LEU A 333 18.42 -16.56 -9.57
C LEU A 333 19.23 -17.79 -9.18
N VAL A 334 19.05 -18.25 -7.95
CA VAL A 334 19.79 -19.40 -7.40
C VAL A 334 18.85 -20.60 -7.31
N ARG A 335 19.17 -21.67 -8.02
CA ARG A 335 18.44 -22.93 -7.93
C ARG A 335 18.98 -23.75 -6.78
N LEU A 336 18.10 -24.14 -5.88
CA LEU A 336 18.40 -25.05 -4.76
C LEU A 336 18.34 -26.52 -5.17
N GLY A 337 18.76 -27.41 -4.28
CA GLY A 337 18.76 -28.85 -4.52
C GLY A 337 17.38 -29.49 -4.69
N ASP A 338 16.32 -28.83 -4.19
CA ASP A 338 14.92 -29.23 -4.35
C ASP A 338 14.25 -28.63 -5.61
N GLU A 339 15.05 -28.09 -6.53
CA GLU A 339 14.65 -27.40 -7.76
C GLU A 339 13.95 -26.04 -7.53
N SER A 340 13.75 -25.58 -6.30
CA SER A 340 13.20 -24.25 -6.03
C SER A 340 14.19 -23.15 -6.43
N ILE A 341 13.66 -21.98 -6.87
CA ILE A 341 14.46 -20.84 -7.30
C ILE A 341 14.35 -19.74 -6.25
N VAL A 342 15.48 -19.32 -5.73
CA VAL A 342 15.61 -18.21 -4.80
C VAL A 342 16.13 -16.97 -5.52
N HIS A 343 15.44 -15.86 -5.37
CA HIS A 343 15.87 -14.56 -5.84
C HIS A 343 16.72 -13.89 -4.78
N VAL A 344 17.98 -13.58 -5.09
CA VAL A 344 18.90 -12.85 -4.20
C VAL A 344 19.18 -11.49 -4.82
N GLN A 345 18.94 -10.43 -4.07
CA GLN A 345 19.19 -9.06 -4.52
C GLN A 345 20.36 -8.46 -3.77
N LEU A 346 21.42 -8.10 -4.49
CA LEU A 346 22.62 -7.44 -3.93
C LEU A 346 22.83 -6.07 -4.55
N PRO A 347 23.30 -5.07 -3.79
CA PRO A 347 23.72 -3.79 -4.36
C PRO A 347 24.78 -4.00 -5.45
N SER A 348 24.72 -3.19 -6.53
CA SER A 348 25.74 -3.20 -7.57
C SER A 348 27.06 -2.67 -7.00
N GLY A 349 27.99 -3.56 -6.69
CA GLY A 349 29.30 -3.26 -6.10
C GLY A 349 30.31 -4.37 -6.37
N GLN A 350 31.53 -4.21 -5.83
CA GLN A 350 32.64 -5.14 -6.15
C GLN A 350 32.33 -6.61 -5.78
N ALA A 351 31.67 -6.87 -4.64
CA ALA A 351 31.34 -8.23 -4.21
C ALA A 351 30.42 -8.97 -5.18
N SER A 352 29.43 -8.28 -5.78
CA SER A 352 28.47 -8.88 -6.71
C SER A 352 29.05 -9.11 -8.13
N GLN A 353 30.23 -8.57 -8.45
CA GLN A 353 30.87 -8.72 -9.76
C GLN A 353 31.60 -10.06 -9.95
N TYR A 354 31.91 -10.75 -8.85
CA TYR A 354 32.68 -12.01 -8.87
C TYR A 354 31.82 -13.26 -8.85
N LEU A 355 30.48 -13.13 -8.89
CA LEU A 355 29.55 -14.25 -8.92
C LEU A 355 29.05 -14.44 -10.37
N ALA A 356 29.24 -15.65 -10.90
CA ALA A 356 28.93 -16.01 -12.27
C ALA A 356 27.86 -17.11 -12.36
N GLU A 357 27.18 -17.18 -13.51
CA GLU A 357 26.25 -18.26 -13.82
C GLU A 357 26.98 -19.61 -13.81
N GLY A 358 26.32 -20.63 -13.27
CA GLY A 358 26.88 -21.97 -13.09
C GLY A 358 27.76 -22.15 -11.84
N GLU A 359 27.98 -21.10 -11.03
CA GLU A 359 28.80 -21.19 -9.82
C GLU A 359 28.00 -21.77 -8.65
N ASP A 360 28.63 -22.71 -7.92
CA ASP A 360 28.09 -23.26 -6.66
C ASP A 360 28.21 -22.20 -5.55
N VAL A 361 27.10 -21.95 -4.87
CA VAL A 361 27.01 -20.93 -3.82
C VAL A 361 26.29 -21.45 -2.58
N GLU A 362 26.49 -20.74 -1.49
CA GLU A 362 25.79 -20.90 -0.21
C GLU A 362 25.01 -19.64 0.11
N LEU A 363 23.70 -19.82 0.39
CA LEU A 363 22.78 -18.75 0.78
C LEU A 363 22.56 -18.77 2.27
N SER A 364 22.76 -17.64 2.92
CA SER A 364 22.45 -17.45 4.34
C SER A 364 21.69 -16.14 4.55
N CYS A 365 21.07 -15.98 5.70
CA CYS A 365 20.41 -14.73 6.10
C CYS A 365 20.49 -14.57 7.63
N GLU A 366 20.19 -13.36 8.11
CA GLU A 366 20.01 -13.16 9.55
C GLU A 366 18.78 -13.92 10.04
N PRO A 367 18.83 -14.58 11.21
CA PRO A 367 17.71 -15.36 11.75
C PRO A 367 16.43 -14.55 11.93
N ASP A 368 16.52 -13.24 12.19
CA ASP A 368 15.37 -12.33 12.33
C ASP A 368 14.73 -11.93 11.00
N ALA A 369 15.38 -12.18 9.86
CA ALA A 369 14.86 -11.91 8.52
C ALA A 369 13.88 -12.98 8.02
N ILE A 370 13.77 -14.09 8.75
CA ILE A 370 12.96 -15.25 8.35
C ILE A 370 11.56 -15.11 8.92
N HIS A 371 10.56 -15.20 8.04
CA HIS A 371 9.15 -15.37 8.42
C HIS A 371 8.74 -16.80 8.18
N LEU A 372 8.01 -17.38 9.13
CA LEU A 372 7.47 -18.73 9.01
C LEU A 372 5.94 -18.66 8.95
N PHE A 373 5.38 -19.28 7.93
CA PHE A 373 3.94 -19.45 7.78
C PHE A 373 3.58 -20.93 7.79
N PRO A 374 2.32 -21.27 8.11
CA PRO A 374 1.83 -22.65 7.93
C PRO A 374 2.09 -23.13 6.50
N ALA A 375 2.48 -24.39 6.33
CA ALA A 375 2.58 -24.99 5.02
C ALA A 375 1.23 -24.88 4.29
N ARG A 376 1.24 -24.72 2.95
CA ARG A 376 0.00 -24.83 2.17
C ARG A 376 -0.62 -26.20 2.46
N ALA A 377 -1.92 -26.21 2.76
CA ALA A 377 -2.67 -27.45 2.71
C ALA A 377 -2.47 -28.03 1.29
N ALA A 378 -2.07 -29.30 1.21
CA ALA A 378 -2.01 -29.97 -0.09
C ALA A 378 -3.43 -29.96 -0.68
N GLU A 379 -3.59 -29.32 -1.84
CA GLU A 379 -4.82 -29.36 -2.64
C GLU A 379 -5.03 -30.75 -3.22
#